data_7e80762766db4a686026502be0d835c4
#
_entry.id   7e80762766db4a686026502be0d835c4
#
_cell.length_a   1.000
_cell.length_b   1.000
_cell.length_c   1.000
_cell.angle_alpha   90.00
_cell.angle_beta   90.00
_cell.angle_gamma   90.00
#
_symmetry.space_group_name_H-M   'P 1'
#
loop_
_entity.id
_entity.type
_entity.pdbx_description
1 polymer ?
#
loop_
_entity_poly.entity_id
_entity_poly.type
_entity_poly.pdbx_seq_one_letter_code
_entity_poly.pdbx_strand_id
1 'polypeptide(L)'
;LPLMISLVLMQNTSKMLDHNVLVRKAQGIETAGSLNILFSDKTGTITKGRLEVVDFFFGDGKSVALSELKNHGKVKGLVDLAIGKNTQSMFDASHKVIGGNATDQALMKFIGESTFRALESDKECVITQQQGFNSSNKFSQARIESLGKTFYKGAPERLLGAAKHYLDADGTVKPLDMDVVNKKIDELAVKAMRVLAFGYSEKTMTENKINDDVVIIGLVGIRDDVRPEAKEAIAEVQGAGIQVVMITGDRLETAVAIAKDAGLLKSKDD
;
A
#
# COMPACT_ATOMS: atom_id res chain seq x y z
N LEU A 1 -6.38 -6.98 54.23
CA LEU A 1 -5.74 -6.29 53.09
C LEU A 1 -5.56 -7.20 51.85
N PRO A 2 -4.99 -8.44 51.94
CA PRO A 2 -4.79 -9.31 50.76
C PRO A 2 -6.09 -9.66 50.03
N LEU A 3 -7.17 -9.93 50.76
CA LEU A 3 -8.47 -10.27 50.17
C LEU A 3 -9.07 -9.13 49.34
N MET A 4 -8.92 -7.88 49.78
CA MET A 4 -9.38 -6.69 49.02
C MET A 4 -8.59 -6.53 47.74
N ILE A 5 -7.27 -6.70 47.76
CA ILE A 5 -6.42 -6.64 46.58
C ILE A 5 -6.84 -7.73 45.58
N SER A 6 -7.05 -8.96 46.04
CA SER A 6 -7.49 -10.05 45.17
C SER A 6 -8.85 -9.80 44.54
N LEU A 7 -9.81 -9.21 45.27
CA LEU A 7 -11.12 -8.85 44.73
C LEU A 7 -11.01 -7.75 43.65
N VAL A 8 -10.21 -6.71 43.90
CA VAL A 8 -10.00 -5.62 42.94
C VAL A 8 -9.32 -6.16 41.69
N LEU A 9 -8.29 -7.00 41.82
CA LEU A 9 -7.60 -7.61 40.66
C LEU A 9 -8.57 -8.52 39.88
N MET A 10 -9.44 -9.27 40.57
CA MET A 10 -10.43 -10.10 39.89
C MET A 10 -11.47 -9.26 39.12
N GLN A 11 -11.98 -8.17 39.71
CA GLN A 11 -12.86 -7.24 39.00
C GLN A 11 -12.19 -6.58 37.78
N ASN A 12 -10.93 -6.17 37.94
CA ASN A 12 -10.18 -5.57 36.82
C ASN A 12 -9.91 -6.61 35.74
N THR A 13 -9.59 -7.85 36.08
CA THR A 13 -9.43 -8.93 35.09
C THR A 13 -10.71 -9.16 34.29
N SER A 14 -11.89 -9.13 34.95
CA SER A 14 -13.18 -9.25 34.29
C SER A 14 -13.44 -8.09 33.33
N LYS A 15 -13.20 -6.86 33.76
CA LYS A 15 -13.32 -5.67 32.88
C LYS A 15 -12.37 -5.71 31.67
N MET A 16 -11.13 -6.18 31.86
CA MET A 16 -10.19 -6.35 30.78
C MET A 16 -10.67 -7.39 29.75
N LEU A 17 -11.32 -8.47 30.22
CA LEU A 17 -11.89 -9.48 29.34
C LEU A 17 -13.03 -8.91 28.48
N ASP A 18 -13.86 -8.01 29.03
CA ASP A 18 -14.91 -7.30 28.29
C ASP A 18 -14.34 -6.43 27.16
N HIS A 19 -13.07 -6.02 27.28
CA HIS A 19 -12.30 -5.31 26.26
C HIS A 19 -11.37 -6.21 25.42
N ASN A 20 -11.63 -7.52 25.37
CA ASN A 20 -10.85 -8.53 24.63
C ASN A 20 -9.38 -8.68 25.11
N VAL A 21 -9.08 -8.33 26.36
CA VAL A 21 -7.76 -8.49 26.97
C VAL A 21 -7.78 -9.68 27.93
N LEU A 22 -7.09 -10.76 27.57
CA LEU A 22 -6.95 -11.94 28.41
C LEU A 22 -5.74 -11.81 29.34
N VAL A 23 -6.00 -11.58 30.63
CA VAL A 23 -4.97 -11.53 31.68
C VAL A 23 -4.59 -12.94 32.09
N ARG A 24 -3.37 -13.37 31.88
CA ARG A 24 -2.85 -14.70 32.27
C ARG A 24 -2.28 -14.73 33.68
N LYS A 25 -1.78 -13.60 34.20
CA LYS A 25 -1.25 -13.45 35.54
C LYS A 25 -1.74 -12.13 36.12
N ALA A 26 -2.50 -12.20 37.24
CA ALA A 26 -3.08 -11.00 37.86
C ALA A 26 -2.03 -9.97 38.33
N GLN A 27 -0.84 -10.41 38.74
CA GLN A 27 0.29 -9.53 39.07
C GLN A 27 0.74 -8.65 37.89
N GLY A 28 0.49 -9.09 36.64
CA GLY A 28 0.78 -8.31 35.46
C GLY A 28 -0.03 -7.02 35.34
N ILE A 29 -1.24 -6.97 35.95
CA ILE A 29 -2.08 -5.77 35.97
C ILE A 29 -1.42 -4.67 36.81
N GLU A 30 -0.91 -5.05 37.99
CA GLU A 30 -0.22 -4.12 38.90
C GLU A 30 1.05 -3.59 38.27
N THR A 31 1.85 -4.46 37.63
CA THR A 31 3.06 -4.07 36.93
C THR A 31 2.76 -3.17 35.72
N ALA A 32 1.69 -3.47 34.95
CA ALA A 32 1.26 -2.63 33.84
C ALA A 32 0.83 -1.23 34.28
N GLY A 33 0.22 -1.10 35.46
CA GLY A 33 -0.17 0.18 36.06
C GLY A 33 1.01 1.09 36.44
N SER A 34 2.22 0.56 36.53
CA SER A 34 3.47 1.29 36.87
C SER A 34 4.43 1.45 35.70
N LEU A 35 3.96 1.25 34.47
CA LEU A 35 4.79 1.45 33.26
C LEU A 35 5.20 2.91 33.09
N ASN A 36 6.48 3.12 32.81
CA ASN A 36 7.04 4.42 32.43
C ASN A 36 7.34 4.46 30.92
N ILE A 37 7.69 3.33 30.32
CA ILE A 37 8.05 3.22 28.90
C ILE A 37 7.35 1.99 28.32
N LEU A 38 6.68 2.18 27.18
CA LEU A 38 6.08 1.14 26.37
C LEU A 38 6.83 1.00 25.06
N PHE A 39 7.48 -0.12 24.83
CA PHE A 39 8.08 -0.47 23.54
C PHE A 39 7.04 -1.18 22.68
N SER A 40 6.76 -0.62 21.50
CA SER A 40 5.79 -1.16 20.54
C SER A 40 6.45 -1.50 19.22
N ASP A 41 6.18 -2.68 18.68
CA ASP A 41 6.57 -3.00 17.30
C ASP A 41 5.77 -2.15 16.31
N LYS A 42 6.40 -1.82 15.17
CA LYS A 42 5.76 -1.09 14.07
C LYS A 42 4.78 -2.00 13.32
N THR A 43 5.30 -3.09 12.75
CA THR A 43 4.61 -3.90 11.74
C THR A 43 3.55 -4.80 12.35
N GLY A 44 2.29 -4.61 11.94
CA GLY A 44 1.17 -5.39 12.46
C GLY A 44 0.70 -5.00 13.86
N THR A 45 1.35 -4.02 14.52
CA THR A 45 0.96 -3.45 15.81
C THR A 45 0.52 -2.00 15.64
N ILE A 46 1.43 -1.08 15.37
CA ILE A 46 1.10 0.32 15.05
C ILE A 46 0.51 0.42 13.65
N THR A 47 1.05 -0.36 12.71
CA THR A 47 0.53 -0.46 11.34
C THR A 47 -0.34 -1.71 11.15
N LYS A 48 -1.06 -1.78 10.04
CA LYS A 48 -1.94 -2.90 9.68
C LYS A 48 -1.18 -4.21 9.41
N GLY A 49 0.14 -4.15 9.18
CA GLY A 49 0.97 -5.30 8.82
C GLY A 49 0.71 -5.82 7.40
N ARG A 50 0.13 -4.99 6.55
CA ARG A 50 -0.17 -5.32 5.16
C ARG A 50 -0.01 -4.10 4.26
N LEU A 51 0.50 -4.31 3.05
CA LEU A 51 0.58 -3.26 2.05
C LEU A 51 -0.80 -2.91 1.50
N GLU A 52 -1.06 -1.63 1.36
CA GLU A 52 -2.27 -1.08 0.74
C GLU A 52 -1.89 0.04 -0.24
N VAL A 53 -2.65 0.19 -1.33
CA VAL A 53 -2.56 1.37 -2.18
C VAL A 53 -3.22 2.53 -1.43
N VAL A 54 -2.47 3.61 -1.23
CA VAL A 54 -2.94 4.77 -0.44
C VAL A 54 -2.95 6.07 -1.23
N ASP A 55 -2.30 6.12 -2.39
CA ASP A 55 -2.32 7.27 -3.29
C ASP A 55 -2.32 6.81 -4.74
N PHE A 56 -2.96 7.61 -5.61
CA PHE A 56 -2.89 7.50 -7.07
C PHE A 56 -2.62 8.87 -7.67
N PHE A 57 -1.71 8.96 -8.62
CA PHE A 57 -1.40 10.20 -9.30
C PHE A 57 -1.07 10.00 -10.78
N PHE A 58 -1.32 11.05 -11.56
CA PHE A 58 -1.03 11.09 -13.00
C PHE A 58 0.42 11.50 -13.27
N GLY A 59 0.85 11.41 -14.53
CA GLY A 59 2.19 11.83 -14.94
C GLY A 59 2.48 13.33 -14.83
N ASP A 60 1.48 14.15 -14.52
CA ASP A 60 1.63 15.58 -14.17
C ASP A 60 1.78 15.82 -12.65
N GLY A 61 1.90 14.75 -11.86
CA GLY A 61 2.05 14.80 -10.41
C GLY A 61 0.77 15.06 -9.63
N LYS A 62 -0.38 15.25 -10.29
CA LYS A 62 -1.67 15.48 -9.60
C LYS A 62 -2.20 14.18 -9.03
N SER A 63 -2.42 14.18 -7.72
CA SER A 63 -3.10 13.07 -7.03
C SER A 63 -4.60 13.16 -7.19
N VAL A 64 -5.22 11.98 -7.24
CA VAL A 64 -6.67 11.79 -7.24
C VAL A 64 -7.03 10.88 -6.06
N ALA A 65 -8.09 11.23 -5.33
CA ALA A 65 -8.60 10.36 -4.28
C ALA A 65 -8.98 8.99 -4.87
N LEU A 66 -8.59 7.90 -4.20
CA LEU A 66 -8.85 6.54 -4.71
C LEU A 66 -10.33 6.28 -4.98
N SER A 67 -11.23 6.88 -4.17
CA SER A 67 -12.67 6.81 -4.35
C SER A 67 -13.18 7.54 -5.61
N GLU A 68 -12.42 8.53 -6.09
CA GLU A 68 -12.78 9.35 -7.25
C GLU A 68 -12.19 8.80 -8.56
N LEU A 69 -11.20 7.91 -8.48
CA LEU A 69 -10.57 7.33 -9.67
C LEU A 69 -11.57 6.66 -10.61
N LYS A 70 -12.68 6.13 -10.08
CA LYS A 70 -13.79 5.59 -10.88
C LYS A 70 -14.43 6.60 -11.84
N ASN A 71 -14.33 7.90 -11.53
CA ASN A 71 -14.85 8.97 -12.38
C ASN A 71 -13.97 9.20 -13.63
N HIS A 72 -12.75 8.66 -13.63
CA HIS A 72 -11.80 8.70 -14.75
C HIS A 72 -11.84 7.37 -15.52
N GLY A 73 -13.01 6.99 -16.04
CA GLY A 73 -13.33 5.65 -16.54
C GLY A 73 -12.32 5.05 -17.53
N LYS A 74 -11.81 5.85 -18.49
CA LYS A 74 -10.79 5.39 -19.45
C LYS A 74 -9.46 5.04 -18.75
N VAL A 75 -9.00 5.91 -17.85
CA VAL A 75 -7.75 5.69 -17.09
C VAL A 75 -7.94 4.51 -16.15
N LYS A 76 -9.06 4.49 -15.39
CA LYS A 76 -9.38 3.40 -14.45
C LYS A 76 -9.40 2.04 -15.16
N GLY A 77 -10.04 1.93 -16.33
CA GLY A 77 -10.08 0.69 -17.11
C GLY A 77 -8.68 0.21 -17.54
N LEU A 78 -7.81 1.13 -17.94
CA LEU A 78 -6.42 0.78 -18.30
C LEU A 78 -5.58 0.41 -17.07
N VAL A 79 -5.78 1.04 -15.92
CA VAL A 79 -5.17 0.65 -14.65
C VAL A 79 -5.59 -0.74 -14.24
N ASP A 80 -6.90 -1.04 -14.35
CA ASP A 80 -7.46 -2.35 -14.02
C ASP A 80 -6.86 -3.47 -14.89
N LEU A 81 -6.69 -3.20 -16.20
CA LEU A 81 -6.03 -4.11 -17.13
C LEU A 81 -4.54 -4.29 -16.78
N ALA A 82 -3.82 -3.20 -16.54
CA ALA A 82 -2.40 -3.23 -16.19
C ALA A 82 -2.13 -3.98 -14.87
N ILE A 83 -3.09 -4.02 -13.96
CA ILE A 83 -3.01 -4.78 -12.72
C ILE A 83 -3.57 -6.19 -12.91
N GLY A 84 -4.84 -6.32 -13.28
CA GLY A 84 -5.58 -7.58 -13.26
C GLY A 84 -5.10 -8.59 -14.31
N LYS A 85 -4.59 -8.12 -15.45
CA LYS A 85 -4.03 -8.98 -16.51
C LYS A 85 -2.50 -9.14 -16.42
N ASN A 86 -1.85 -8.45 -15.49
CA ASN A 86 -0.40 -8.48 -15.30
C ASN A 86 -0.08 -8.79 -13.83
N THR A 87 -0.63 -9.86 -13.29
CA THR A 87 -0.47 -10.28 -11.90
C THR A 87 -0.25 -11.78 -11.76
N GLN A 88 0.32 -12.19 -10.64
CA GLN A 88 0.42 -13.59 -10.19
C GLN A 88 -0.49 -13.86 -8.99
N SER A 89 -1.31 -12.88 -8.59
CA SER A 89 -2.29 -13.00 -7.51
C SER A 89 -3.68 -13.30 -8.09
N MET A 90 -4.52 -13.93 -7.29
CA MET A 90 -5.92 -14.21 -7.61
C MET A 90 -6.80 -14.13 -6.36
N PHE A 91 -8.11 -14.11 -6.54
CA PHE A 91 -9.06 -14.27 -5.44
C PHE A 91 -9.45 -15.74 -5.28
N ASP A 92 -9.38 -16.25 -4.06
CA ASP A 92 -9.84 -17.61 -3.72
C ASP A 92 -11.37 -17.66 -3.54
N ALA A 93 -11.87 -18.86 -3.21
CA ALA A 93 -13.30 -19.07 -2.94
C ALA A 93 -13.81 -18.36 -1.65
N SER A 94 -12.89 -17.95 -0.78
CA SER A 94 -13.18 -17.19 0.44
C SER A 94 -13.08 -15.67 0.23
N HIS A 95 -13.00 -15.20 -1.01
CA HIS A 95 -12.83 -13.80 -1.40
C HIS A 95 -11.51 -13.16 -0.91
N LYS A 96 -10.50 -13.99 -0.58
CA LYS A 96 -9.18 -13.52 -0.17
C LYS A 96 -8.22 -13.51 -1.34
N VAL A 97 -7.34 -12.51 -1.36
CA VAL A 97 -6.25 -12.47 -2.35
C VAL A 97 -5.16 -13.43 -1.92
N ILE A 98 -4.79 -14.35 -2.82
CA ILE A 98 -3.74 -15.33 -2.66
C ILE A 98 -2.75 -15.29 -3.84
N GLY A 99 -1.59 -15.90 -3.68
CA GLY A 99 -0.53 -15.91 -4.69
C GLY A 99 0.18 -14.55 -4.84
N GLY A 100 1.15 -14.48 -5.73
CA GLY A 100 1.95 -13.29 -5.97
C GLY A 100 2.75 -12.82 -4.75
N ASN A 101 3.34 -11.64 -4.87
CA ASN A 101 4.02 -10.95 -3.76
C ASN A 101 3.07 -9.96 -3.05
N ALA A 102 3.51 -9.42 -1.90
CA ALA A 102 2.71 -8.49 -1.10
C ALA A 102 2.24 -7.24 -1.89
N THR A 103 3.05 -6.76 -2.84
CA THR A 103 2.71 -5.64 -3.72
C THR A 103 1.61 -6.02 -4.71
N ASP A 104 1.71 -7.20 -5.34
CA ASP A 104 0.65 -7.71 -6.22
C ASP A 104 -0.66 -7.90 -5.47
N GLN A 105 -0.60 -8.42 -4.24
CA GLN A 105 -1.79 -8.57 -3.39
C GLN A 105 -2.43 -7.22 -3.04
N ALA A 106 -1.62 -6.20 -2.75
CA ALA A 106 -2.12 -4.84 -2.49
C ALA A 106 -2.83 -4.25 -3.72
N LEU A 107 -2.26 -4.43 -4.91
CA LEU A 107 -2.84 -3.98 -6.17
C LEU A 107 -4.14 -4.73 -6.51
N MET A 108 -4.19 -6.04 -6.26
CA MET A 108 -5.40 -6.84 -6.46
C MET A 108 -6.55 -6.39 -5.56
N LYS A 109 -6.26 -6.09 -4.28
CA LYS A 109 -7.26 -5.50 -3.36
C LYS A 109 -7.73 -4.13 -3.82
N PHE A 110 -6.83 -3.33 -4.39
CA PHE A 110 -7.13 -2.00 -4.91
C PHE A 110 -8.12 -2.03 -6.08
N ILE A 111 -7.95 -2.92 -7.06
CA ILE A 111 -8.91 -3.05 -8.17
C ILE A 111 -10.21 -3.73 -7.73
N GLY A 112 -10.15 -4.59 -6.70
CA GLY A 112 -11.28 -5.32 -6.14
C GLY A 112 -11.67 -6.57 -6.92
N GLU A 113 -12.34 -7.51 -6.23
CA GLU A 113 -12.70 -8.82 -6.78
C GLU A 113 -13.67 -8.71 -7.96
N SER A 114 -14.68 -7.87 -7.88
CA SER A 114 -15.68 -7.72 -8.96
C SER A 114 -15.03 -7.29 -10.28
N THR A 115 -14.08 -6.35 -10.21
CA THR A 115 -13.31 -5.89 -11.38
C THR A 115 -12.44 -7.02 -11.91
N PHE A 116 -11.73 -7.74 -11.04
CA PHE A 116 -10.87 -8.85 -11.44
C PHE A 116 -11.68 -9.96 -12.13
N ARG A 117 -12.82 -10.39 -11.56
CA ARG A 117 -13.70 -11.39 -12.14
C ARG A 117 -14.26 -10.96 -13.50
N ALA A 118 -14.64 -9.69 -13.63
CA ALA A 118 -15.08 -9.14 -14.90
C ALA A 118 -13.99 -9.23 -15.97
N LEU A 119 -12.76 -8.85 -15.62
CA LEU A 119 -11.60 -8.98 -16.52
C LEU A 119 -11.31 -10.44 -16.88
N GLU A 120 -11.39 -11.38 -15.93
CA GLU A 120 -11.17 -12.82 -16.23
C GLU A 120 -12.17 -13.36 -17.24
N SER A 121 -13.44 -12.99 -17.12
CA SER A 121 -14.52 -13.45 -17.99
C SER A 121 -14.56 -12.75 -19.35
N ASP A 122 -13.84 -11.65 -19.52
CA ASP A 122 -13.82 -10.87 -20.75
C ASP A 122 -12.97 -11.56 -21.83
N LYS A 123 -13.66 -12.05 -22.87
CA LYS A 123 -13.07 -12.74 -24.02
C LYS A 123 -12.22 -11.81 -24.91
N GLU A 124 -12.45 -10.51 -24.85
CA GLU A 124 -11.63 -9.53 -25.58
C GLU A 124 -10.35 -9.19 -24.86
N CYS A 125 -10.24 -9.48 -23.57
CA CYS A 125 -9.06 -9.20 -22.77
C CYS A 125 -8.20 -10.43 -22.48
N VAL A 126 -7.99 -11.29 -23.48
CA VAL A 126 -7.17 -12.51 -23.35
C VAL A 126 -5.69 -12.16 -23.45
N ILE A 127 -4.92 -12.62 -22.45
CA ILE A 127 -3.46 -12.50 -22.46
C ILE A 127 -2.88 -13.47 -23.49
N THR A 128 -2.10 -12.96 -24.44
CA THR A 128 -1.42 -13.76 -25.47
C THR A 128 0.04 -14.02 -25.12
N GLN A 129 0.69 -13.10 -24.39
CA GLN A 129 2.06 -13.23 -23.89
C GLN A 129 2.14 -12.58 -22.53
N GLN A 130 2.91 -13.15 -21.62
CA GLN A 130 3.11 -12.60 -20.27
C GLN A 130 4.53 -12.85 -19.77
N GLN A 131 5.07 -11.86 -19.07
CA GLN A 131 6.31 -11.98 -18.30
C GLN A 131 6.05 -11.49 -16.89
N GLY A 132 6.20 -12.37 -15.91
CA GLY A 132 6.06 -12.05 -14.49
C GLY A 132 7.16 -11.10 -14.01
N PHE A 133 6.94 -10.54 -12.82
CA PHE A 133 7.91 -9.66 -12.19
C PHE A 133 9.26 -10.36 -11.93
N ASN A 134 10.33 -9.70 -12.30
CA ASN A 134 11.71 -10.12 -12.03
C ASN A 134 12.44 -8.98 -11.29
N SER A 135 13.10 -9.30 -10.19
CA SER A 135 13.84 -8.35 -9.37
C SER A 135 15.01 -7.67 -10.11
N SER A 136 15.62 -8.35 -11.07
CA SER A 136 16.69 -7.78 -11.91
C SER A 136 16.15 -6.75 -12.90
N ASN A 137 14.99 -6.99 -13.51
CA ASN A 137 14.36 -6.11 -14.46
C ASN A 137 13.46 -5.07 -13.80
N LYS A 138 12.92 -5.37 -12.61
CA LYS A 138 12.03 -4.52 -11.80
C LYS A 138 10.71 -4.17 -12.48
N PHE A 139 10.23 -4.97 -13.41
CA PHE A 139 8.92 -4.81 -14.05
C PHE A 139 8.32 -6.16 -14.43
N SER A 140 7.02 -6.14 -14.73
CA SER A 140 6.27 -7.22 -15.37
C SER A 140 5.51 -6.66 -16.56
N GLN A 141 5.15 -7.51 -17.52
CA GLN A 141 4.43 -7.11 -18.72
C GLN A 141 3.46 -8.19 -19.18
N ALA A 142 2.38 -7.77 -19.84
CA ALA A 142 1.38 -8.64 -20.43
C ALA A 142 0.86 -8.06 -21.74
N ARG A 143 0.80 -8.89 -22.78
CA ARG A 143 0.25 -8.53 -24.09
C ARG A 143 -1.18 -8.98 -24.24
N ILE A 144 -2.06 -8.09 -24.65
CA ILE A 144 -3.44 -8.36 -25.04
C ILE A 144 -3.58 -7.99 -26.50
N GLU A 145 -3.57 -9.00 -27.38
CA GLU A 145 -3.50 -8.79 -28.82
C GLU A 145 -4.75 -8.11 -29.37
N SER A 146 -5.92 -8.47 -28.89
CA SER A 146 -7.20 -7.87 -29.26
C SER A 146 -7.28 -6.36 -29.02
N LEU A 147 -6.57 -5.87 -27.97
CA LEU A 147 -6.45 -4.46 -27.68
C LEU A 147 -5.24 -3.80 -28.39
N GLY A 148 -4.41 -4.58 -29.07
CA GLY A 148 -3.17 -4.10 -29.66
C GLY A 148 -2.19 -3.50 -28.65
N LYS A 149 -2.24 -3.92 -27.36
CA LYS A 149 -1.47 -3.27 -26.27
C LYS A 149 -0.66 -4.26 -25.45
N THR A 150 0.55 -3.83 -25.12
CA THR A 150 1.39 -4.45 -24.09
C THR A 150 1.34 -3.58 -22.84
N PHE A 151 0.83 -4.14 -21.73
CA PHE A 151 0.75 -3.46 -20.44
C PHE A 151 1.99 -3.72 -19.62
N TYR A 152 2.45 -2.70 -18.91
CA TYR A 152 3.61 -2.73 -18.01
C TYR A 152 3.21 -2.32 -16.60
N LYS A 153 3.85 -2.97 -15.63
CA LYS A 153 3.76 -2.63 -14.21
C LYS A 153 5.15 -2.80 -13.59
N GLY A 154 5.66 -1.78 -12.91
CA GLY A 154 7.00 -1.88 -12.34
C GLY A 154 7.51 -0.64 -11.65
N ALA A 155 8.81 -0.66 -11.34
CA ALA A 155 9.50 0.45 -10.71
C ALA A 155 9.43 1.70 -11.60
N PRO A 156 9.15 2.89 -11.01
CA PRO A 156 8.98 4.13 -11.77
C PRO A 156 10.18 4.42 -12.68
N GLU A 157 11.40 4.26 -12.16
CA GLU A 157 12.62 4.54 -12.91
C GLU A 157 12.75 3.71 -14.21
N ARG A 158 12.13 2.52 -14.23
CA ARG A 158 12.16 1.65 -15.44
C ARG A 158 11.14 2.08 -16.46
N LEU A 159 9.92 2.39 -16.07
CA LEU A 159 8.85 2.75 -16.98
C LEU A 159 8.99 4.20 -17.47
N LEU A 160 9.31 5.13 -16.56
CA LEU A 160 9.50 6.53 -16.89
C LEU A 160 10.69 6.73 -17.85
N GLY A 161 11.78 5.97 -17.69
CA GLY A 161 12.92 6.00 -18.59
C GLY A 161 12.61 5.58 -20.04
N ALA A 162 11.52 4.84 -20.27
CA ALA A 162 11.04 4.42 -21.59
C ALA A 162 9.83 5.24 -22.09
N ALA A 163 9.28 6.10 -21.25
CA ALA A 163 8.07 6.86 -21.54
C ALA A 163 8.39 8.29 -22.02
N LYS A 164 7.59 8.77 -22.97
CA LYS A 164 7.61 10.17 -23.42
C LYS A 164 6.27 10.87 -23.17
N HIS A 165 5.25 10.10 -22.86
CA HIS A 165 3.87 10.57 -22.71
C HIS A 165 3.20 9.95 -21.51
N TYR A 166 2.14 10.60 -21.05
CA TYR A 166 1.24 10.08 -20.01
C TYR A 166 -0.22 10.33 -20.40
N LEU A 167 -1.14 9.61 -19.76
CA LEU A 167 -2.57 9.89 -19.82
C LEU A 167 -2.93 10.87 -18.71
N ASP A 168 -3.58 11.96 -19.08
CA ASP A 168 -4.19 12.86 -18.10
C ASP A 168 -5.52 12.31 -17.55
N ALA A 169 -6.16 13.06 -16.68
CA ALA A 169 -7.39 12.69 -16.02
C ALA A 169 -8.55 12.38 -16.99
N ASP A 170 -8.56 12.99 -18.18
CA ASP A 170 -9.57 12.77 -19.23
C ASP A 170 -9.21 11.61 -20.16
N GLY A 171 -8.04 10.98 -19.94
CA GLY A 171 -7.52 9.92 -20.78
C GLY A 171 -6.95 10.43 -22.12
N THR A 172 -6.53 11.69 -22.18
CA THR A 172 -5.81 12.28 -23.31
C THR A 172 -4.31 12.07 -23.12
N VAL A 173 -3.62 11.72 -24.19
CA VAL A 173 -2.16 11.55 -24.18
C VAL A 173 -1.48 12.92 -24.21
N LYS A 174 -0.61 13.17 -23.24
CA LYS A 174 0.17 14.42 -23.09
C LYS A 174 1.66 14.14 -22.94
N PRO A 175 2.53 15.10 -23.30
CA PRO A 175 3.96 14.98 -23.04
C PRO A 175 4.25 14.82 -21.55
N LEU A 176 5.16 13.89 -21.20
CA LEU A 176 5.58 13.63 -19.83
C LEU A 176 6.68 14.61 -19.42
N ASP A 177 6.49 15.29 -18.30
CA ASP A 177 7.52 16.10 -17.64
C ASP A 177 8.16 15.28 -16.50
N MET A 178 9.41 14.88 -16.72
CA MET A 178 10.15 14.03 -15.79
C MET A 178 10.43 14.72 -14.47
N ASP A 179 10.64 16.02 -14.46
CA ASP A 179 10.96 16.76 -13.22
C ASP A 179 9.74 16.83 -12.31
N VAL A 180 8.56 17.05 -12.88
CA VAL A 180 7.29 17.08 -12.14
C VAL A 180 6.98 15.72 -11.51
N VAL A 181 7.07 14.64 -12.29
CA VAL A 181 6.74 13.32 -11.77
C VAL A 181 7.77 12.82 -10.75
N ASN A 182 9.06 13.07 -10.97
CA ASN A 182 10.11 12.69 -10.03
C ASN A 182 9.97 13.43 -8.70
N LYS A 183 9.67 14.73 -8.72
CA LYS A 183 9.38 15.50 -7.50
C LYS A 183 8.25 14.87 -6.69
N LYS A 184 7.18 14.43 -7.34
CA LYS A 184 6.07 13.75 -6.67
C LYS A 184 6.49 12.40 -6.09
N ILE A 185 7.31 11.63 -6.80
CA ILE A 185 7.86 10.37 -6.30
C ILE A 185 8.68 10.58 -5.04
N ASP A 186 9.55 11.61 -5.03
CA ASP A 186 10.38 11.94 -3.88
C ASP A 186 9.53 12.37 -2.67
N GLU A 187 8.47 13.17 -2.90
CA GLU A 187 7.51 13.53 -1.84
C GLU A 187 6.85 12.30 -1.19
N LEU A 188 6.52 11.28 -2.00
CA LEU A 188 5.92 10.03 -1.50
C LEU A 188 6.96 9.13 -0.82
N ALA A 189 8.21 9.12 -1.30
CA ALA A 189 9.30 8.39 -0.66
C ALA A 189 9.58 8.89 0.77
N VAL A 190 9.54 10.22 0.97
CA VAL A 190 9.64 10.83 2.32
C VAL A 190 8.50 10.38 3.24
N LYS A 191 7.33 10.05 2.69
CA LYS A 191 6.17 9.50 3.44
C LYS A 191 6.21 7.97 3.58
N ALA A 192 7.37 7.35 3.37
CA ALA A 192 7.55 5.90 3.43
C ALA A 192 6.66 5.10 2.44
N MET A 193 6.29 5.70 1.34
CA MET A 193 5.51 5.04 0.29
C MET A 193 6.44 4.44 -0.77
N ARG A 194 6.14 3.21 -1.15
CA ARG A 194 6.73 2.60 -2.35
C ARG A 194 5.88 3.01 -3.54
N VAL A 195 6.50 3.59 -4.57
CA VAL A 195 5.80 3.97 -5.80
C VAL A 195 5.93 2.86 -6.84
N LEU A 196 4.82 2.55 -7.51
CA LEU A 196 4.77 1.75 -8.73
C LEU A 196 4.15 2.56 -9.87
N ALA A 197 4.67 2.34 -11.08
CA ALA A 197 4.14 2.92 -12.30
C ALA A 197 3.41 1.86 -13.15
N PHE A 198 2.37 2.32 -13.85
CA PHE A 198 1.65 1.57 -14.87
C PHE A 198 1.78 2.27 -16.21
N GLY A 199 1.95 1.50 -17.26
CA GLY A 199 2.04 2.02 -18.61
C GLY A 199 1.56 1.02 -19.66
N TYR A 200 1.36 1.48 -20.89
CA TYR A 200 1.13 0.61 -22.03
C TYR A 200 1.96 1.07 -23.23
N SER A 201 2.20 0.15 -24.15
CA SER A 201 2.76 0.39 -25.47
C SER A 201 1.86 -0.26 -26.51
N GLU A 202 1.79 0.30 -27.71
CA GLU A 202 1.07 -0.31 -28.83
C GLU A 202 1.92 -1.33 -29.60
N LYS A 203 3.22 -1.38 -29.30
CA LYS A 203 4.14 -2.37 -29.88
C LYS A 203 3.97 -3.74 -29.22
N THR A 204 4.38 -4.78 -29.95
CA THR A 204 4.43 -6.14 -29.44
C THR A 204 5.38 -6.27 -28.24
N MET A 205 5.11 -7.24 -27.39
CA MET A 205 5.94 -7.52 -26.24
C MET A 205 7.30 -8.08 -26.68
N THR A 206 8.36 -7.58 -26.04
CA THR A 206 9.72 -8.15 -26.16
C THR A 206 10.14 -8.61 -24.75
N GLU A 207 10.61 -9.83 -24.66
CA GLU A 207 11.03 -10.38 -23.37
C GLU A 207 12.16 -9.55 -22.73
N ASN A 208 12.06 -9.30 -21.43
CA ASN A 208 13.04 -8.54 -20.62
C ASN A 208 13.31 -7.10 -21.08
N LYS A 209 12.47 -6.54 -21.97
CA LYS A 209 12.63 -5.20 -22.49
C LYS A 209 11.32 -4.41 -22.44
N ILE A 210 11.41 -3.15 -22.04
CA ILE A 210 10.31 -2.18 -22.15
C ILE A 210 10.41 -1.48 -23.50
N ASN A 211 9.29 -1.37 -24.21
CA ASN A 211 9.22 -0.62 -25.47
C ASN A 211 9.47 0.87 -25.23
N ASP A 212 9.96 1.57 -26.23
CA ASP A 212 10.37 2.99 -26.19
C ASP A 212 9.22 3.99 -26.45
N ASP A 213 8.00 3.47 -26.63
CA ASP A 213 6.76 4.23 -26.87
C ASP A 213 5.77 4.12 -25.69
N VAL A 214 6.25 3.79 -24.50
CA VAL A 214 5.39 3.65 -23.33
C VAL A 214 4.66 4.95 -23.03
N VAL A 215 3.35 4.84 -22.85
CA VAL A 215 2.49 5.88 -22.30
C VAL A 215 2.19 5.52 -20.85
N ILE A 216 2.55 6.39 -19.91
CA ILE A 216 2.25 6.21 -18.50
C ILE A 216 0.74 6.38 -18.28
N ILE A 217 0.10 5.36 -17.68
CA ILE A 217 -1.32 5.41 -17.32
C ILE A 217 -1.50 6.16 -16.00
N GLY A 218 -0.61 5.90 -15.04
CA GLY A 218 -0.60 6.50 -13.72
C GLY A 218 0.40 5.82 -12.81
N LEU A 219 0.53 6.34 -11.61
CA LEU A 219 1.39 5.81 -10.57
C LEU A 219 0.61 5.66 -9.26
N VAL A 220 1.01 4.69 -8.45
CA VAL A 220 0.40 4.46 -7.13
C VAL A 220 1.45 4.53 -6.04
N GLY A 221 1.08 5.10 -4.89
CA GLY A 221 1.80 5.00 -3.64
C GLY A 221 1.27 3.83 -2.81
N ILE A 222 2.16 2.96 -2.37
CA ILE A 222 1.85 1.76 -1.58
C ILE A 222 2.63 1.81 -0.29
N ARG A 223 1.95 1.60 0.85
CA ARG A 223 2.60 1.48 2.15
C ARG A 223 1.83 0.56 3.09
N ASP A 224 2.47 0.16 4.18
CA ASP A 224 1.81 -0.41 5.35
C ASP A 224 1.28 0.74 6.22
N ASP A 225 -0.02 0.97 6.15
CA ASP A 225 -0.64 2.14 6.75
C ASP A 225 -0.85 1.99 8.26
N VAL A 226 -0.87 3.11 8.97
CA VAL A 226 -1.14 3.15 10.40
C VAL A 226 -2.56 2.68 10.68
N ARG A 227 -2.76 1.90 11.74
CA ARG A 227 -4.09 1.50 12.18
C ARG A 227 -4.88 2.73 12.64
N PRO A 228 -6.16 2.86 12.26
CA PRO A 228 -6.99 4.00 12.68
C PRO A 228 -6.98 4.21 14.21
N GLU A 229 -7.07 3.09 14.97
CA GLU A 229 -7.09 3.08 16.42
C GLU A 229 -5.74 3.35 17.09
N ALA A 230 -4.62 3.18 16.38
CA ALA A 230 -3.28 3.32 16.96
C ALA A 230 -3.00 4.75 17.43
N LYS A 231 -3.48 5.75 16.69
CA LYS A 231 -3.25 7.17 17.02
C LYS A 231 -3.92 7.57 18.33
N GLU A 232 -5.15 7.14 18.56
CA GLU A 232 -5.89 7.39 19.79
C GLU A 232 -5.25 6.66 20.97
N ALA A 233 -4.94 5.37 20.79
CA ALA A 233 -4.30 4.56 21.81
C ALA A 233 -2.93 5.12 22.24
N ILE A 234 -2.10 5.57 21.27
CA ILE A 234 -0.82 6.22 21.58
C ILE A 234 -1.03 7.52 22.36
N ALA A 235 -2.01 8.34 21.97
CA ALA A 235 -2.32 9.59 22.66
C ALA A 235 -2.79 9.33 24.11
N GLU A 236 -3.61 8.31 24.34
CA GLU A 236 -4.05 7.91 25.69
C GLU A 236 -2.87 7.46 26.56
N VAL A 237 -2.01 6.59 26.04
CA VAL A 237 -0.83 6.08 26.76
C VAL A 237 0.14 7.21 27.09
N GLN A 238 0.42 8.11 26.13
CA GLN A 238 1.25 9.30 26.37
C GLN A 238 0.58 10.27 27.37
N GLY A 239 -0.74 10.43 27.30
CA GLY A 239 -1.52 11.23 28.24
C GLY A 239 -1.48 10.69 29.68
N ALA A 240 -1.29 9.39 29.86
CA ALA A 240 -1.03 8.75 31.15
C ALA A 240 0.40 8.92 31.67
N GLY A 241 1.26 9.66 30.96
CA GLY A 241 2.66 9.89 31.33
C GLY A 241 3.62 8.75 30.95
N ILE A 242 3.19 7.83 30.11
CA ILE A 242 4.00 6.69 29.62
C ILE A 242 4.66 7.08 28.31
N GLN A 243 5.98 6.96 28.22
CA GLN A 243 6.70 7.17 26.97
C GLN A 243 6.45 5.96 26.04
N VAL A 244 6.02 6.22 24.81
CA VAL A 244 5.88 5.18 23.77
C VAL A 244 7.08 5.23 22.83
N VAL A 245 7.73 4.08 22.68
CA VAL A 245 8.92 3.91 21.81
C VAL A 245 8.59 2.89 20.73
N MET A 246 8.68 3.30 19.47
CA MET A 246 8.49 2.39 18.34
C MET A 246 9.79 1.64 18.00
N ILE A 247 9.69 0.33 17.89
CA ILE A 247 10.80 -0.55 17.46
C ILE A 247 10.50 -1.04 16.05
N THR A 248 11.49 -0.94 15.16
CA THR A 248 11.37 -1.39 13.78
C THR A 248 12.72 -1.68 13.15
N GLY A 249 12.77 -2.59 12.18
CA GLY A 249 13.92 -2.83 11.31
C GLY A 249 13.96 -1.95 10.05
N ASP A 250 13.01 -1.01 9.91
CA ASP A 250 12.95 -0.11 8.76
C ASP A 250 14.08 0.94 8.78
N ARG A 251 14.27 1.62 7.65
CA ARG A 251 15.11 2.81 7.57
C ARG A 251 14.55 3.94 8.43
N LEU A 252 15.42 4.80 8.93
CA LEU A 252 15.06 5.91 9.81
C LEU A 252 13.95 6.80 9.20
N GLU A 253 14.07 7.14 7.93
CA GLU A 253 13.10 8.02 7.25
C GLU A 253 11.69 7.40 7.24
N THR A 254 11.61 6.08 6.99
CA THR A 254 10.35 5.32 7.03
C THR A 254 9.77 5.30 8.44
N ALA A 255 10.62 5.02 9.43
CA ALA A 255 10.21 4.98 10.84
C ALA A 255 9.68 6.35 11.30
N VAL A 256 10.39 7.44 10.99
CA VAL A 256 9.98 8.81 11.32
C VAL A 256 8.65 9.17 10.66
N ALA A 257 8.44 8.82 9.39
CA ALA A 257 7.18 9.08 8.70
C ALA A 257 5.99 8.39 9.39
N ILE A 258 6.13 7.09 9.70
CA ILE A 258 5.10 6.32 10.39
C ILE A 258 4.88 6.83 11.83
N ALA A 259 5.94 7.18 12.55
CA ALA A 259 5.86 7.71 13.91
C ALA A 259 5.10 9.06 13.95
N LYS A 260 5.29 9.93 12.94
CA LYS A 260 4.50 11.17 12.80
C LYS A 260 3.04 10.88 12.49
N ASP A 261 2.77 9.99 11.56
CA ASP A 261 1.40 9.63 11.18
C ASP A 261 0.65 8.99 12.36
N ALA A 262 1.34 8.21 13.19
CA ALA A 262 0.81 7.60 14.40
C ALA A 262 0.70 8.57 15.60
N GLY A 263 1.24 9.79 15.48
CA GLY A 263 1.22 10.79 16.57
C GLY A 263 2.27 10.53 17.67
N LEU A 264 3.23 9.64 17.43
CA LEU A 264 4.36 9.39 18.33
C LEU A 264 5.33 10.57 18.38
N LEU A 265 5.59 11.20 17.24
CA LEU A 265 6.43 12.38 17.09
C LEU A 265 5.55 13.59 16.76
N LYS A 266 5.70 14.67 17.54
CA LYS A 266 4.99 15.94 17.33
C LYS A 266 5.87 16.97 16.61
N SER A 267 7.19 16.85 16.75
CA SER A 267 8.19 17.73 16.12
C SER A 267 9.33 16.92 15.50
N LYS A 268 10.30 17.63 14.89
CA LYS A 268 11.53 17.00 14.39
C LYS A 268 12.54 16.71 15.49
N ASP A 269 12.35 17.31 16.65
CA ASP A 269 13.30 17.29 17.77
C ASP A 269 12.84 16.35 18.91
N ASP A 270 11.74 15.60 18.69
CA ASP A 270 11.21 14.60 19.63
C ASP A 270 11.98 13.26 19.55
#